data_b9e33a3c12ccfcf756bff7ad93c7c974
#
_entry.id   b9e33a3c12ccfcf756bff7ad93c7c974
#
_cell.length_a   1.000
_cell.length_b   1.000
_cell.length_c   1.000
_cell.angle_alpha   90.00
_cell.angle_beta   90.00
_cell.angle_gamma   90.00
#
_symmetry.space_group_name_H-M   'P 1'
#
loop_
_entity.id
_entity.type
_entity.pdbx_description
1 polymer ?
#
loop_
_entity_poly.entity_id
_entity_poly.type
_entity_poly.pdbx_seq_one_letter_code
_entity_poly.pdbx_strand_id
1 'polypeptide(L)'
;MSPYNKLGFMILGSVFLAATGAEALYSDMGHVGRESIYISWPLVKICLILNYLGQGAWLLSSRGDAALASLESLNPFFLMLPGALRPVAVILSALAAVIASQALITGSYTLVSEAIRLDLMPHLKVQYPAETKGQIYIDTVNKILWVGCTFIVLLFRSSARMESAYGLAITVTMLMTTLLLFVYLSRVRGKKALAWGVLIVFGAIETVFFLSSLSKFAHGGYVAVIMALLLLSIMIIWHRGTQLEQKYSVRLKLGDYTENLAALRGDSALPELTQNLVYIGSLSLIHISEPTRPEPIS
;
A
#
# COMPACT_ATOMS: atom_id res chain seq x y z
N MET A 1 -30.12 -19.54 12.69
CA MET A 1 -28.89 -20.01 12.06
C MET A 1 -28.28 -21.10 12.91
N SER A 2 -28.01 -22.27 12.33
CA SER A 2 -27.37 -23.39 13.01
C SER A 2 -25.95 -22.97 13.49
N PRO A 3 -25.48 -23.43 14.68
CA PRO A 3 -24.14 -23.11 15.18
C PRO A 3 -23.03 -23.48 14.17
N TYR A 4 -23.24 -24.51 13.36
CA TYR A 4 -22.33 -24.91 12.29
C TYR A 4 -22.16 -23.85 11.19
N ASN A 5 -23.20 -23.10 10.84
CA ASN A 5 -23.13 -22.02 9.82
C ASN A 5 -22.38 -20.79 10.34
N LYS A 6 -22.45 -20.49 11.64
CA LYS A 6 -21.66 -19.39 12.23
C LYS A 6 -20.17 -19.69 12.22
N LEU A 7 -19.80 -20.93 12.56
CA LEU A 7 -18.39 -21.35 12.57
C LEU A 7 -17.79 -21.34 11.16
N GLY A 8 -18.53 -21.88 10.16
CA GLY A 8 -18.11 -21.86 8.77
C GLY A 8 -17.93 -20.46 8.20
N PHE A 9 -18.80 -19.51 8.58
CA PHE A 9 -18.69 -18.12 8.16
C PHE A 9 -17.45 -17.42 8.77
N MET A 10 -17.14 -17.68 10.04
CA MET A 10 -15.93 -17.13 10.68
C MET A 10 -14.64 -17.71 10.09
N ILE A 11 -14.66 -18.99 9.68
CA ILE A 11 -13.53 -19.66 9.01
C ILE A 11 -13.22 -19.00 7.64
N LEU A 12 -14.24 -18.57 6.91
CA LEU A 12 -14.03 -17.89 5.61
C LEU A 12 -13.13 -16.66 5.72
N GLY A 13 -13.24 -15.86 6.78
CA GLY A 13 -12.33 -14.74 7.03
C GLY A 13 -10.88 -15.14 7.29
N SER A 14 -10.65 -16.35 7.82
CA SER A 14 -9.29 -16.87 8.01
C SER A 14 -8.74 -17.53 6.74
N VAL A 15 -9.60 -18.22 5.98
CA VAL A 15 -9.25 -18.79 4.65
C VAL A 15 -8.86 -17.68 3.68
N PHE A 16 -9.59 -16.56 3.70
CA PHE A 16 -9.27 -15.39 2.90
C PHE A 16 -7.85 -14.88 3.18
N LEU A 17 -7.45 -14.77 4.45
CA LEU A 17 -6.10 -14.33 4.84
C LEU A 17 -4.99 -15.24 4.30
N ALA A 18 -5.25 -16.54 4.16
CA ALA A 18 -4.30 -17.47 3.56
C ALA A 18 -4.08 -17.24 2.05
N ALA A 19 -5.01 -16.57 1.38
CA ALA A 19 -4.93 -16.25 -0.06
C ALA A 19 -4.39 -14.84 -0.35
N THR A 20 -4.03 -14.06 0.69
CA THR A 20 -3.47 -12.71 0.55
C THR A 20 -1.96 -12.74 0.31
N GLY A 21 -1.37 -11.58 -0.01
CA GLY A 21 0.07 -11.41 -0.24
C GLY A 21 0.42 -10.96 -1.67
N ALA A 22 -0.56 -10.82 -2.53
CA ALA A 22 -0.35 -10.33 -3.90
C ALA A 22 0.13 -8.86 -3.91
N GLU A 23 -0.22 -8.07 -2.90
CA GLU A 23 0.19 -6.68 -2.76
C GLU A 23 1.71 -6.54 -2.65
N ALA A 24 2.35 -7.38 -1.83
CA ALA A 24 3.81 -7.43 -1.71
C ALA A 24 4.46 -7.85 -3.04
N LEU A 25 3.88 -8.84 -3.72
CA LEU A 25 4.35 -9.28 -5.03
C LEU A 25 4.28 -8.15 -6.06
N TYR A 26 3.18 -7.40 -6.11
CA TYR A 26 3.04 -6.28 -7.06
C TYR A 26 4.06 -5.16 -6.80
N SER A 27 4.38 -4.89 -5.54
CA SER A 27 5.43 -3.94 -5.20
C SER A 27 6.81 -4.39 -5.72
N ASP A 28 7.13 -5.69 -5.55
CA ASP A 28 8.41 -6.24 -5.99
C ASP A 28 8.51 -6.38 -7.52
N MET A 29 7.39 -6.61 -8.23
CA MET A 29 7.38 -6.73 -9.68
C MET A 29 7.99 -5.51 -10.40
N GLY A 30 7.83 -4.32 -9.83
CA GLY A 30 8.41 -3.08 -10.35
C GLY A 30 9.94 -3.06 -10.28
N HIS A 31 10.54 -3.82 -9.37
CA HIS A 31 11.99 -3.82 -9.12
C HIS A 31 12.71 -4.98 -9.77
N VAL A 32 12.11 -6.17 -9.76
CA VAL A 32 12.75 -7.42 -10.18
C VAL A 32 12.62 -7.69 -11.68
N GLY A 33 11.65 -7.09 -12.33
CA GLY A 33 11.38 -7.29 -13.76
C GLY A 33 10.58 -8.57 -14.05
N ARG A 34 9.96 -8.57 -15.22
CA ARG A 34 8.98 -9.59 -15.63
C ARG A 34 9.60 -10.98 -15.81
N GLU A 35 10.79 -11.05 -16.40
CA GLU A 35 11.44 -12.32 -16.75
C GLU A 35 11.81 -13.15 -15.54
N SER A 36 12.37 -12.52 -14.51
CA SER A 36 12.72 -13.19 -13.24
C SER A 36 11.50 -13.81 -12.56
N ILE A 37 10.34 -13.14 -12.66
CA ILE A 37 9.09 -13.63 -12.06
C ILE A 37 8.54 -14.85 -12.80
N TYR A 38 8.64 -14.89 -14.13
CA TYR A 38 8.22 -16.05 -14.90
C TYR A 38 8.94 -17.35 -14.52
N ILE A 39 10.22 -17.25 -14.10
CA ILE A 39 11.01 -18.40 -13.68
C ILE A 39 10.70 -18.77 -12.23
N SER A 40 10.68 -17.80 -11.33
CA SER A 40 10.53 -18.05 -9.88
C SER A 40 9.09 -18.41 -9.49
N TRP A 41 8.07 -17.84 -10.13
CA TRP A 41 6.67 -18.00 -9.75
C TRP A 41 6.13 -19.43 -9.84
N PRO A 42 6.42 -20.23 -10.89
CA PRO A 42 6.01 -21.65 -10.92
C PRO A 42 6.61 -22.45 -9.77
N LEU A 43 7.91 -22.24 -9.47
CA LEU A 43 8.58 -22.91 -8.35
C LEU A 43 7.91 -22.56 -7.01
N VAL A 44 7.67 -21.28 -6.77
CA VAL A 44 7.00 -20.80 -5.55
C VAL A 44 5.62 -21.42 -5.40
N LYS A 45 4.82 -21.47 -6.49
CA LYS A 45 3.48 -22.11 -6.48
C LYS A 45 3.54 -23.58 -6.10
N ILE A 46 4.46 -24.33 -6.70
CA ILE A 46 4.63 -25.76 -6.38
C ILE A 46 4.99 -25.94 -4.91
N CYS A 47 5.96 -25.15 -4.40
CA CYS A 47 6.35 -25.20 -3.00
C CYS A 47 5.19 -24.85 -2.05
N LEU A 48 4.38 -23.83 -2.38
CA LEU A 48 3.21 -23.45 -1.58
C LEU A 48 2.16 -24.57 -1.55
N ILE A 49 1.84 -25.18 -2.68
CA ILE A 49 0.87 -26.28 -2.76
C ILE A 49 1.35 -27.47 -1.93
N LEU A 50 2.62 -27.86 -2.07
CA LEU A 50 3.21 -28.93 -1.28
C LEU A 50 3.19 -28.63 0.22
N ASN A 51 3.48 -27.39 0.60
CA ASN A 51 3.43 -26.95 1.98
C ASN A 51 2.00 -27.03 2.57
N TYR A 52 1.00 -26.55 1.83
CA TYR A 52 -0.39 -26.62 2.30
C TYR A 52 -0.90 -28.06 2.40
N LEU A 53 -0.58 -28.90 1.41
CA LEU A 53 -0.93 -30.33 1.46
C LEU A 53 -0.21 -31.03 2.62
N GLY A 54 1.05 -30.71 2.86
CA GLY A 54 1.82 -31.25 3.99
C GLY A 54 1.22 -30.87 5.34
N GLN A 55 0.88 -29.59 5.54
CA GLN A 55 0.23 -29.13 6.77
C GLN A 55 -1.15 -29.78 6.96
N GLY A 56 -1.93 -29.90 5.87
CA GLY A 56 -3.23 -30.58 5.90
C GLY A 56 -3.11 -32.06 6.28
N ALA A 57 -2.17 -32.78 5.68
CA ALA A 57 -1.90 -34.18 6.00
C ALA A 57 -1.45 -34.37 7.44
N TRP A 58 -0.57 -33.48 7.94
CA TRP A 58 -0.12 -33.50 9.33
C TRP A 58 -1.28 -33.27 10.32
N LEU A 59 -2.14 -32.28 10.04
CA LEU A 59 -3.35 -32.01 10.86
C LEU A 59 -4.30 -33.20 10.89
N LEU A 60 -4.48 -33.89 9.75
CA LEU A 60 -5.33 -35.07 9.68
C LEU A 60 -4.73 -36.24 10.47
N SER A 61 -3.42 -36.46 10.39
CA SER A 61 -2.73 -37.52 11.13
C SER A 61 -2.70 -37.28 12.65
N SER A 62 -2.69 -36.00 13.05
CA SER A 62 -2.67 -35.57 14.45
C SER A 62 -4.09 -35.40 15.03
N ARG A 63 -5.12 -35.80 14.31
CA ARG A 63 -6.52 -35.67 14.75
C ARG A 63 -6.80 -36.56 15.95
N GLY A 64 -7.17 -35.94 17.07
CA GLY A 64 -7.44 -36.65 18.35
C GLY A 64 -6.29 -36.62 19.34
N ASP A 65 -5.18 -35.97 19.04
CA ASP A 65 -4.10 -35.75 19.98
C ASP A 65 -4.50 -34.66 21.00
N ALA A 66 -4.68 -35.10 22.27
CA ALA A 66 -5.09 -34.20 23.35
C ALA A 66 -4.03 -33.12 23.67
N ALA A 67 -2.76 -33.40 23.42
CA ALA A 67 -1.67 -32.43 23.63
C ALA A 67 -1.77 -31.27 22.65
N LEU A 68 -2.16 -31.51 21.39
CA LEU A 68 -2.36 -30.47 20.41
C LEU A 68 -3.64 -29.67 20.64
N ALA A 69 -4.68 -30.30 21.15
CA ALA A 69 -5.95 -29.64 21.48
C ALA A 69 -5.84 -28.63 22.65
N SER A 70 -4.83 -28.77 23.50
CA SER A 70 -4.55 -27.88 24.64
C SER A 70 -3.71 -26.64 24.27
N LEU A 71 -3.17 -26.54 23.05
CA LEU A 71 -2.37 -25.39 22.61
C LEU A 71 -3.27 -24.20 22.29
N GLU A 72 -3.03 -23.06 22.93
CA GLU A 72 -3.74 -21.80 22.68
C GLU A 72 -3.56 -21.28 21.25
N SER A 73 -2.41 -21.55 20.62
CA SER A 73 -2.11 -21.20 19.25
C SER A 73 -1.43 -22.36 18.54
N LEU A 74 -2.13 -22.98 17.60
CA LEU A 74 -1.61 -24.10 16.81
C LEU A 74 -0.96 -23.53 15.54
N ASN A 75 0.37 -23.69 15.40
CA ASN A 75 1.07 -23.37 14.17
C ASN A 75 1.61 -24.67 13.53
N PRO A 76 0.87 -25.26 12.58
CA PRO A 76 1.22 -26.53 11.97
C PRO A 76 2.60 -26.52 11.31
N PHE A 77 2.96 -25.41 10.67
CA PHE A 77 4.23 -25.28 9.95
C PHE A 77 5.45 -25.60 10.83
N PHE A 78 5.52 -25.03 12.03
CA PHE A 78 6.64 -25.28 12.94
C PHE A 78 6.50 -26.59 13.69
N LEU A 79 5.27 -27.03 13.99
CA LEU A 79 5.03 -28.25 14.77
C LEU A 79 5.34 -29.52 13.98
N MET A 80 5.10 -29.53 12.65
CA MET A 80 5.40 -30.67 11.78
C MET A 80 6.91 -30.88 11.55
N LEU A 81 7.73 -29.86 11.82
CA LEU A 81 9.18 -29.97 11.62
C LEU A 81 9.87 -30.72 12.75
N PRO A 82 10.88 -31.55 12.41
CA PRO A 82 11.77 -32.17 13.43
C PRO A 82 12.40 -31.10 14.33
N GLY A 83 12.59 -31.41 15.60
CA GLY A 83 13.10 -30.47 16.59
C GLY A 83 14.40 -29.77 16.20
N ALA A 84 15.33 -30.49 15.53
CA ALA A 84 16.58 -29.94 15.04
C ALA A 84 16.41 -28.88 13.92
N LEU A 85 15.36 -28.96 13.11
CA LEU A 85 15.11 -28.02 11.99
C LEU A 85 14.28 -26.81 12.40
N ARG A 86 13.59 -26.84 13.55
CA ARG A 86 12.75 -25.73 14.02
C ARG A 86 13.52 -24.41 14.16
N PRO A 87 14.70 -24.32 14.78
CA PRO A 87 15.44 -23.07 14.88
C PRO A 87 15.80 -22.49 13.51
N VAL A 88 16.19 -23.34 12.57
CA VAL A 88 16.51 -22.91 11.19
C VAL A 88 15.28 -22.36 10.50
N ALA A 89 14.13 -23.02 10.62
CA ALA A 89 12.87 -22.55 10.05
C ALA A 89 12.42 -21.20 10.65
N VAL A 90 12.62 -20.99 11.95
CA VAL A 90 12.31 -19.72 12.61
C VAL A 90 13.19 -18.59 12.06
N ILE A 91 14.50 -18.82 11.92
CA ILE A 91 15.42 -17.82 11.34
C ILE A 91 15.03 -17.49 9.89
N LEU A 92 14.77 -18.51 9.07
CA LEU A 92 14.35 -18.31 7.68
C LEU A 92 13.03 -17.57 7.59
N SER A 93 12.06 -17.90 8.45
CA SER A 93 10.77 -17.18 8.52
C SER A 93 10.94 -15.72 8.93
N ALA A 94 11.84 -15.43 9.87
CA ALA A 94 12.15 -14.08 10.28
C ALA A 94 12.80 -13.27 9.14
N LEU A 95 13.75 -13.86 8.41
CA LEU A 95 14.35 -13.23 7.24
C LEU A 95 13.32 -12.98 6.14
N ALA A 96 12.45 -13.95 5.88
CA ALA A 96 11.35 -13.77 4.91
C ALA A 96 10.40 -12.62 5.31
N ALA A 97 10.08 -12.50 6.61
CA ALA A 97 9.25 -11.41 7.12
C ALA A 97 9.93 -10.04 6.95
N VAL A 98 11.25 -9.94 7.13
CA VAL A 98 12.03 -8.72 6.88
C VAL A 98 11.94 -8.32 5.41
N ILE A 99 12.14 -9.26 4.48
CA ILE A 99 12.06 -9.00 3.04
C ILE A 99 10.64 -8.54 2.65
N ALA A 100 9.60 -9.25 3.13
CA ALA A 100 8.22 -8.87 2.87
C ALA A 100 7.87 -7.47 3.42
N SER A 101 8.41 -7.09 4.59
CA SER A 101 8.20 -5.76 5.15
C SER A 101 8.83 -4.66 4.30
N GLN A 102 10.00 -4.91 3.69
CA GLN A 102 10.65 -3.95 2.78
C GLN A 102 9.78 -3.65 1.55
N ALA A 103 9.15 -4.68 0.96
CA ALA A 103 8.24 -4.50 -0.16
C ALA A 103 7.05 -3.60 0.22
N LEU A 104 6.44 -3.82 1.38
CA LEU A 104 5.32 -3.01 1.86
C LEU A 104 5.72 -1.57 2.19
N ILE A 105 6.90 -1.36 2.76
CA ILE A 105 7.45 -0.02 3.03
C ILE A 105 7.64 0.75 1.71
N THR A 106 8.24 0.12 0.71
CA THR A 106 8.44 0.71 -0.63
C THR A 106 7.10 1.04 -1.29
N GLY A 107 6.12 0.14 -1.20
CA GLY A 107 4.76 0.39 -1.66
C GLY A 107 4.10 1.58 -0.96
N SER A 108 4.32 1.73 0.34
CA SER A 108 3.83 2.88 1.12
C SER A 108 4.43 4.20 0.65
N TYR A 109 5.74 4.25 0.34
CA TYR A 109 6.36 5.45 -0.21
C TYR A 109 5.77 5.84 -1.58
N THR A 110 5.51 4.86 -2.43
CA THR A 110 4.89 5.10 -3.73
C THR A 110 3.49 5.68 -3.58
N LEU A 111 2.65 5.11 -2.69
CA LEU A 111 1.31 5.62 -2.42
C LEU A 111 1.33 7.05 -1.86
N VAL A 112 2.23 7.34 -0.92
CA VAL A 112 2.38 8.69 -0.37
C VAL A 112 2.89 9.67 -1.42
N SER A 113 3.84 9.28 -2.26
CA SER A 113 4.33 10.10 -3.37
C SER A 113 3.20 10.46 -4.35
N GLU A 114 2.35 9.49 -4.71
CA GLU A 114 1.19 9.76 -5.55
C GLU A 114 0.14 10.65 -4.84
N ALA A 115 -0.08 10.47 -3.53
CA ALA A 115 -0.98 11.33 -2.77
C ALA A 115 -0.48 12.77 -2.70
N ILE A 116 0.84 13.00 -2.61
CA ILE A 116 1.46 14.33 -2.70
C ILE A 116 1.23 14.94 -4.08
N ARG A 117 1.43 14.16 -5.16
CA ARG A 117 1.20 14.62 -6.54
C ARG A 117 -0.25 15.00 -6.84
N LEU A 118 -1.19 14.40 -6.10
CA LEU A 118 -2.63 14.68 -6.21
C LEU A 118 -3.09 15.79 -5.24
N ASP A 119 -2.18 16.50 -4.58
CA ASP A 119 -2.49 17.51 -3.56
C ASP A 119 -3.38 17.01 -2.42
N LEU A 120 -3.28 15.71 -2.10
CA LEU A 120 -4.00 15.07 -0.99
C LEU A 120 -3.17 15.00 0.29
N MET A 121 -1.85 15.20 0.20
CA MET A 121 -0.92 15.18 1.32
C MET A 121 0.07 16.34 1.24
N PRO A 122 0.62 16.78 2.41
CA PRO A 122 1.64 17.82 2.44
C PRO A 122 2.88 17.42 1.64
N HIS A 123 3.53 18.40 1.04
CA HIS A 123 4.75 18.23 0.27
C HIS A 123 5.91 17.76 1.18
N LEU A 124 6.13 16.46 1.25
CA LEU A 124 7.23 15.85 1.95
C LEU A 124 8.46 15.76 1.04
N LYS A 125 9.65 15.81 1.63
CA LYS A 125 10.90 15.65 0.87
C LYS A 125 11.03 14.21 0.38
N VAL A 126 10.84 14.03 -0.93
CA VAL A 126 11.04 12.75 -1.61
C VAL A 126 12.50 12.66 -2.05
N GLN A 127 13.16 11.57 -1.70
CA GLN A 127 14.55 11.29 -2.08
C GLN A 127 14.56 10.12 -3.06
N TYR A 128 15.45 10.19 -4.04
CA TYR A 128 15.68 9.14 -5.02
C TYR A 128 17.11 8.61 -4.82
N PRO A 129 17.27 7.56 -3.99
CA PRO A 129 18.60 7.08 -3.58
C PRO A 129 19.39 6.40 -4.69
N ALA A 130 18.75 5.97 -5.77
CA ALA A 130 19.39 5.31 -6.90
C ALA A 130 19.09 6.03 -8.21
N GLU A 131 20.02 5.95 -9.17
CA GLU A 131 19.84 6.42 -10.55
C GLU A 131 18.77 5.61 -11.32
N THR A 132 18.46 4.41 -10.85
CA THR A 132 17.39 3.57 -11.41
C THR A 132 16.01 4.12 -11.03
N LYS A 133 15.19 4.40 -12.05
CA LYS A 133 13.81 4.85 -11.90
C LYS A 133 13.02 3.83 -11.03
N GLY A 134 12.48 4.27 -9.91
CA GLY A 134 11.55 3.47 -9.11
C GLY A 134 11.88 3.34 -7.62
N GLN A 135 13.10 3.65 -7.20
CA GLN A 135 13.41 3.65 -5.78
C GLN A 135 13.12 5.02 -5.17
N ILE A 136 12.10 5.05 -4.31
CA ILE A 136 11.67 6.27 -3.60
C ILE A 136 11.92 6.05 -2.11
N TYR A 137 12.43 7.07 -1.44
CA TYR A 137 12.59 7.10 0.01
C TYR A 137 12.02 8.39 0.59
N ILE A 138 11.18 8.27 1.61
CA ILE A 138 10.57 9.40 2.31
C ILE A 138 10.82 9.22 3.82
N ASP A 139 11.81 9.92 4.35
CA ASP A 139 12.26 9.79 5.74
C ASP A 139 11.13 9.98 6.77
N THR A 140 10.27 10.98 6.56
CA THR A 140 9.13 11.25 7.44
C THR A 140 8.16 10.06 7.48
N VAL A 141 7.86 9.46 6.32
CA VAL A 141 6.96 8.29 6.23
C VAL A 141 7.60 7.09 6.90
N ASN A 142 8.90 6.88 6.71
CA ASN A 142 9.62 5.79 7.36
C ASN A 142 9.52 5.87 8.90
N LYS A 143 9.73 7.06 9.46
CA LYS A 143 9.60 7.30 10.91
C LYS A 143 8.18 7.05 11.40
N ILE A 144 7.17 7.52 10.67
CA ILE A 144 5.75 7.31 11.00
C ILE A 144 5.41 5.82 10.97
N LEU A 145 5.85 5.08 9.94
CA LEU A 145 5.66 3.65 9.84
C LEU A 145 6.33 2.90 11.00
N TRP A 146 7.57 3.27 11.34
CA TRP A 146 8.29 2.65 12.46
C TRP A 146 7.56 2.86 13.79
N VAL A 147 7.16 4.10 14.10
CA VAL A 147 6.40 4.43 15.32
C VAL A 147 5.05 3.71 15.32
N GLY A 148 4.32 3.75 14.20
CA GLY A 148 3.02 3.09 14.04
C GLY A 148 3.11 1.57 14.24
N CYS A 149 4.07 0.91 13.59
CA CYS A 149 4.27 -0.53 13.76
C CYS A 149 4.62 -0.89 15.20
N THR A 150 5.52 -0.12 15.83
CA THR A 150 5.89 -0.35 17.24
C THR A 150 4.67 -0.19 18.15
N PHE A 151 3.87 0.85 17.94
CA PHE A 151 2.64 1.09 18.69
C PHE A 151 1.63 -0.07 18.54
N ILE A 152 1.42 -0.54 17.31
CA ILE A 152 0.48 -1.63 17.02
C ILE A 152 0.94 -2.94 17.69
N VAL A 153 2.23 -3.25 17.63
CA VAL A 153 2.79 -4.44 18.28
C VAL A 153 2.59 -4.39 19.80
N LEU A 154 2.86 -3.24 20.41
CA LEU A 154 2.67 -3.05 21.86
C LEU A 154 1.20 -3.06 22.26
N LEU A 155 0.31 -2.55 21.41
CA LEU A 155 -1.14 -2.50 21.63
C LEU A 155 -1.77 -3.89 21.60
N PHE A 156 -1.47 -4.67 20.55
CA PHE A 156 -2.13 -5.95 20.35
C PHE A 156 -1.50 -7.09 21.12
N ARG A 157 -0.19 -7.19 21.16
CA ARG A 157 0.58 -8.28 21.81
C ARG A 157 0.15 -9.69 21.39
N SER A 158 -0.66 -9.82 20.34
CA SER A 158 -1.23 -11.07 19.87
C SER A 158 -1.39 -11.03 18.36
N SER A 159 -0.90 -12.06 17.65
CA SER A 159 -1.01 -12.17 16.20
C SER A 159 -2.48 -12.25 15.73
N ALA A 160 -3.34 -12.95 16.47
CA ALA A 160 -4.75 -13.10 16.13
C ALA A 160 -5.52 -11.76 16.06
N ARG A 161 -5.20 -10.80 16.94
CA ARG A 161 -5.77 -9.45 16.92
C ARG A 161 -5.23 -8.64 15.74
N MET A 162 -3.94 -8.77 15.44
CA MET A 162 -3.32 -8.13 14.27
C MET A 162 -3.92 -8.67 12.97
N GLU A 163 -4.14 -9.99 12.88
CA GLU A 163 -4.82 -10.62 11.73
C GLU A 163 -6.24 -10.07 11.52
N SER A 164 -6.98 -9.81 12.60
CA SER A 164 -8.32 -9.24 12.50
C SER A 164 -8.31 -7.82 11.95
N ALA A 165 -7.34 -6.98 12.35
CA ALA A 165 -7.16 -5.64 11.82
C ALA A 165 -6.75 -5.65 10.34
N TYR A 166 -5.78 -6.51 10.01
CA TYR A 166 -5.27 -6.70 8.65
C TYR A 166 -6.36 -7.23 7.71
N GLY A 167 -7.10 -8.26 8.12
CA GLY A 167 -8.16 -8.84 7.30
C GLY A 167 -9.27 -7.84 6.96
N LEU A 168 -9.64 -6.97 7.90
CA LEU A 168 -10.63 -5.92 7.62
C LEU A 168 -10.08 -4.89 6.64
N ALA A 169 -8.84 -4.43 6.82
CA ALA A 169 -8.22 -3.45 5.93
C ALA A 169 -8.14 -3.97 4.49
N ILE A 170 -7.68 -5.21 4.31
CA ILE A 170 -7.54 -5.81 2.97
C ILE A 170 -8.89 -6.02 2.28
N THR A 171 -9.92 -6.49 3.00
CA THR A 171 -11.24 -6.69 2.39
C THR A 171 -11.84 -5.38 1.88
N VAL A 172 -11.64 -4.27 2.60
CA VAL A 172 -12.04 -2.93 2.14
C VAL A 172 -11.25 -2.53 0.88
N THR A 173 -9.94 -2.75 0.88
CA THR A 173 -9.08 -2.42 -0.27
C THR A 173 -9.49 -3.23 -1.51
N MET A 174 -9.81 -4.51 -1.37
CA MET A 174 -10.28 -5.34 -2.49
C MET A 174 -11.59 -4.82 -3.07
N LEU A 175 -12.58 -4.51 -2.23
CA LEU A 175 -13.84 -3.92 -2.68
C LEU A 175 -13.60 -2.60 -3.44
N MET A 176 -12.71 -1.73 -2.95
CA MET A 176 -12.35 -0.50 -3.64
C MET A 176 -11.67 -0.78 -4.99
N THR A 177 -10.77 -1.77 -5.05
CA THR A 177 -10.09 -2.17 -6.28
C THR A 177 -11.09 -2.69 -7.32
N THR A 178 -12.05 -3.51 -6.92
CA THR A 178 -13.10 -4.02 -7.80
C THR A 178 -14.01 -2.90 -8.30
N LEU A 179 -14.36 -1.92 -7.46
CA LEU A 179 -15.11 -0.72 -7.87
C LEU A 179 -14.32 0.14 -8.87
N LEU A 180 -13.03 0.37 -8.63
CA LEU A 180 -12.17 1.11 -9.54
C LEU A 180 -12.02 0.37 -10.88
N LEU A 181 -11.87 -0.95 -10.85
CA LEU A 181 -11.81 -1.77 -12.06
C LEU A 181 -13.13 -1.72 -12.84
N PHE A 182 -14.27 -1.73 -12.17
CA PHE A 182 -15.57 -1.53 -12.79
C PHE A 182 -15.65 -0.17 -13.50
N VAL A 183 -15.24 0.92 -12.84
CA VAL A 183 -15.23 2.27 -13.44
C VAL A 183 -14.29 2.30 -14.65
N TYR A 184 -13.10 1.74 -14.53
CA TYR A 184 -12.13 1.68 -15.62
C TYR A 184 -12.68 0.92 -16.84
N LEU A 185 -13.20 -0.29 -16.63
CA LEU A 185 -13.74 -1.11 -17.71
C LEU A 185 -14.96 -0.47 -18.36
N SER A 186 -15.85 0.13 -17.57
CA SER A 186 -17.09 0.73 -18.09
C SER A 186 -16.86 2.08 -18.77
N ARG A 187 -16.01 2.95 -18.18
CA ARG A 187 -15.79 4.33 -18.65
C ARG A 187 -14.64 4.44 -19.64
N VAL A 188 -13.50 3.81 -19.36
CA VAL A 188 -12.28 3.96 -20.17
C VAL A 188 -12.26 2.95 -21.31
N ARG A 189 -12.58 1.68 -21.02
CA ARG A 189 -12.57 0.61 -22.03
C ARG A 189 -13.90 0.42 -22.77
N GLY A 190 -14.98 1.02 -22.31
CA GLY A 190 -16.31 0.88 -22.91
C GLY A 190 -16.96 -0.49 -22.79
N LYS A 191 -16.33 -1.45 -22.10
CA LYS A 191 -16.78 -2.84 -21.99
C LYS A 191 -17.77 -3.02 -20.83
N LYS A 192 -18.96 -2.45 -20.93
CA LYS A 192 -19.96 -2.41 -19.85
C LYS A 192 -20.40 -3.80 -19.37
N ALA A 193 -20.65 -4.75 -20.29
CA ALA A 193 -21.06 -6.11 -19.91
C ALA A 193 -19.98 -6.83 -19.09
N LEU A 194 -18.70 -6.74 -19.50
CA LEU A 194 -17.59 -7.30 -18.75
C LEU A 194 -17.44 -6.61 -17.39
N ALA A 195 -17.59 -5.29 -17.32
CA ALA A 195 -17.52 -4.53 -16.09
C ALA A 195 -18.57 -5.01 -15.07
N TRP A 196 -19.82 -5.16 -15.48
CA TRP A 196 -20.87 -5.70 -14.63
C TRP A 196 -20.62 -7.16 -14.21
N GLY A 197 -20.13 -8.00 -15.12
CA GLY A 197 -19.73 -9.39 -14.79
C GLY A 197 -18.67 -9.43 -13.70
N VAL A 198 -17.61 -8.64 -13.82
CA VAL A 198 -16.54 -8.52 -12.82
C VAL A 198 -17.11 -8.01 -11.48
N LEU A 199 -17.90 -6.94 -11.49
CA LEU A 199 -18.46 -6.36 -10.28
C LEU A 199 -19.37 -7.34 -9.54
N ILE A 200 -20.23 -8.07 -10.24
CA ILE A 200 -21.16 -9.02 -9.61
C ILE A 200 -20.41 -10.21 -9.02
N VAL A 201 -19.50 -10.83 -9.79
CA VAL A 201 -18.81 -12.04 -9.35
C VAL A 201 -17.82 -11.73 -8.23
N PHE A 202 -16.89 -10.82 -8.46
CA PHE A 202 -15.86 -10.51 -7.47
C PHE A 202 -16.45 -9.70 -6.30
N GLY A 203 -17.32 -8.72 -6.55
CA GLY A 203 -17.95 -7.94 -5.53
C GLY A 203 -18.82 -8.78 -4.58
N ALA A 204 -19.52 -9.80 -5.06
CA ALA A 204 -20.26 -10.73 -4.21
C ALA A 204 -19.33 -11.54 -3.29
N ILE A 205 -18.25 -12.10 -3.83
CA ILE A 205 -17.25 -12.86 -3.06
C ILE A 205 -16.58 -11.97 -2.01
N GLU A 206 -16.12 -10.80 -2.42
CA GLU A 206 -15.45 -9.85 -1.55
C GLU A 206 -16.37 -9.30 -0.45
N THR A 207 -17.66 -9.10 -0.76
CA THR A 207 -18.66 -8.71 0.23
C THR A 207 -18.83 -9.78 1.31
N VAL A 208 -18.83 -11.05 0.94
CA VAL A 208 -18.90 -12.16 1.92
C VAL A 208 -17.64 -12.14 2.82
N PHE A 209 -16.46 -11.96 2.26
CA PHE A 209 -15.23 -11.84 3.04
C PHE A 209 -15.22 -10.60 3.94
N PHE A 210 -15.70 -9.47 3.44
CA PHE A 210 -15.84 -8.24 4.24
C PHE A 210 -16.78 -8.44 5.44
N LEU A 211 -17.96 -9.02 5.21
CA LEU A 211 -18.92 -9.31 6.30
C LEU A 211 -18.33 -10.31 7.32
N SER A 212 -17.57 -11.30 6.86
CA SER A 212 -16.86 -12.22 7.74
C SER A 212 -15.78 -11.52 8.56
N SER A 213 -15.00 -10.64 7.95
CA SER A 213 -13.98 -9.83 8.64
C SER A 213 -14.61 -8.82 9.60
N LEU A 214 -15.76 -8.26 9.25
CA LEU A 214 -16.51 -7.33 10.09
C LEU A 214 -17.01 -8.02 11.39
N SER A 215 -17.28 -9.33 11.39
CA SER A 215 -17.62 -10.07 12.61
C SER A 215 -16.50 -10.06 13.66
N LYS A 216 -15.25 -9.87 13.21
CA LYS A 216 -14.05 -9.76 14.07
C LYS A 216 -13.69 -8.31 14.43
N PHE A 217 -14.56 -7.34 14.11
CA PHE A 217 -14.30 -5.90 14.33
C PHE A 217 -13.87 -5.59 15.76
N ALA A 218 -14.61 -6.10 16.75
CA ALA A 218 -14.33 -5.88 18.17
C ALA A 218 -13.00 -6.53 18.64
N HIS A 219 -12.48 -7.51 17.89
CA HIS A 219 -11.26 -8.25 18.24
C HIS A 219 -9.97 -7.64 17.67
N GLY A 220 -10.05 -6.42 17.11
CA GLY A 220 -8.89 -5.70 16.58
C GLY A 220 -9.17 -4.91 15.31
N GLY A 221 -10.22 -5.24 14.56
CA GLY A 221 -10.59 -4.55 13.32
C GLY A 221 -10.83 -3.04 13.47
N TYR A 222 -11.31 -2.59 14.63
CA TYR A 222 -11.53 -1.18 14.93
C TYR A 222 -10.26 -0.30 14.78
N VAL A 223 -9.09 -0.87 15.06
CA VAL A 223 -7.82 -0.13 14.94
C VAL A 223 -7.53 0.26 13.49
N ALA A 224 -7.77 -0.65 12.55
CA ALA A 224 -7.62 -0.36 11.13
C ALA A 224 -8.54 0.79 10.68
N VAL A 225 -9.78 0.81 11.17
CA VAL A 225 -10.75 1.88 10.87
C VAL A 225 -10.32 3.21 11.48
N ILE A 226 -9.85 3.23 12.73
CA ILE A 226 -9.34 4.45 13.37
C ILE A 226 -8.15 5.01 12.58
N MET A 227 -7.20 4.17 12.17
CA MET A 227 -6.06 4.60 11.37
C MET A 227 -6.49 5.14 10.00
N ALA A 228 -7.43 4.48 9.35
CA ALA A 228 -7.97 4.94 8.06
C ALA A 228 -8.67 6.31 8.20
N LEU A 229 -9.48 6.51 9.25
CA LEU A 229 -10.16 7.77 9.53
C LEU A 229 -9.16 8.89 9.86
N LEU A 230 -8.08 8.59 10.58
CA LEU A 230 -7.02 9.55 10.88
C LEU A 230 -6.32 10.01 9.58
N LEU A 231 -5.91 9.07 8.73
CA LEU A 231 -5.29 9.39 7.45
C LEU A 231 -6.24 10.17 6.53
N LEU A 232 -7.50 9.74 6.44
CA LEU A 232 -8.53 10.42 5.67
C LEU A 232 -8.75 11.87 6.17
N SER A 233 -8.76 12.07 7.48
CA SER A 233 -8.88 13.41 8.07
C SER A 233 -7.72 14.32 7.69
N ILE A 234 -6.49 13.80 7.73
CA ILE A 234 -5.30 14.54 7.28
C ILE A 234 -5.44 14.93 5.80
N MET A 235 -5.83 13.97 4.95
CA MET A 235 -6.02 14.22 3.52
C MET A 235 -7.10 15.28 3.24
N ILE A 236 -8.24 15.20 3.93
CA ILE A 236 -9.34 16.17 3.76
C ILE A 236 -8.93 17.57 4.23
N ILE A 237 -8.27 17.66 5.39
CA ILE A 237 -7.80 18.96 5.94
C ILE A 237 -6.79 19.58 4.99
N TRP A 238 -5.82 18.80 4.52
CA TRP A 238 -4.81 19.27 3.58
C TRP A 238 -5.44 19.74 2.26
N HIS A 239 -6.25 18.90 1.65
CA HIS A 239 -6.92 19.22 0.39
C HIS A 239 -7.78 20.49 0.47
N ARG A 240 -8.56 20.66 1.55
CA ARG A 240 -9.34 21.88 1.79
C ARG A 240 -8.44 23.10 2.02
N GLY A 241 -7.34 22.93 2.76
CA GLY A 241 -6.34 23.97 2.98
C GLY A 241 -5.75 24.47 1.67
N THR A 242 -5.31 23.56 0.80
CA THR A 242 -4.78 23.90 -0.52
C THR A 242 -5.82 24.59 -1.41
N GLN A 243 -7.08 24.16 -1.38
CA GLN A 243 -8.16 24.83 -2.11
C GLN A 243 -8.40 26.26 -1.60
N LEU A 244 -8.34 26.49 -0.29
CA LEU A 244 -8.46 27.83 0.29
C LEU A 244 -7.27 28.69 -0.10
N GLU A 245 -6.06 28.19 -0.02
CA GLU A 245 -4.85 28.89 -0.46
C GLU A 245 -4.96 29.31 -1.92
N GLN A 246 -5.36 28.41 -2.82
CA GLN A 246 -5.57 28.72 -4.24
C GLN A 246 -6.66 29.78 -4.46
N LYS A 247 -7.69 29.79 -3.63
CA LYS A 247 -8.78 30.78 -3.72
C LYS A 247 -8.34 32.19 -3.30
N TYR A 248 -7.46 32.30 -2.31
CA TYR A 248 -6.98 33.59 -1.78
C TYR A 248 -5.66 34.02 -2.41
N SER A 249 -4.95 33.15 -3.13
CA SER A 249 -3.73 33.52 -3.84
C SER A 249 -4.05 34.43 -5.02
N VAL A 250 -3.40 35.62 -5.02
CA VAL A 250 -3.50 36.56 -6.13
C VAL A 250 -2.53 36.09 -7.23
N ARG A 251 -3.08 35.63 -8.36
CA ARG A 251 -2.26 35.24 -9.51
C ARG A 251 -2.05 36.46 -10.39
N LEU A 252 -0.83 36.95 -10.43
CA LEU A 252 -0.42 38.03 -11.32
C LEU A 252 0.04 37.43 -12.66
N LYS A 253 -0.39 38.04 -13.77
CA LYS A 253 0.11 37.62 -15.09
C LYS A 253 1.46 38.30 -15.31
N LEU A 254 2.49 37.53 -15.58
CA LEU A 254 3.84 38.04 -15.82
C LEU A 254 3.86 39.09 -16.94
N GLY A 255 3.02 38.91 -17.99
CA GLY A 255 2.92 39.84 -19.10
C GLY A 255 2.58 41.26 -18.68
N ASP A 256 1.78 41.45 -17.63
CA ASP A 256 1.35 42.77 -17.16
C ASP A 256 2.47 43.55 -16.43
N TYR A 257 3.56 42.86 -16.08
CA TYR A 257 4.71 43.38 -15.33
C TYR A 257 6.00 43.44 -16.14
N THR A 258 6.00 43.00 -17.40
CA THR A 258 7.20 42.95 -18.26
C THR A 258 7.85 44.32 -18.47
N GLU A 259 7.04 45.39 -18.66
CA GLU A 259 7.54 46.73 -18.80
C GLU A 259 8.15 47.27 -17.52
N ASN A 260 7.52 47.00 -16.37
CA ASN A 260 8.04 47.39 -15.05
C ASN A 260 9.35 46.66 -14.73
N LEU A 261 9.45 45.38 -15.08
CA LEU A 261 10.67 44.59 -14.92
C LEU A 261 11.79 45.07 -15.82
N ALA A 262 11.48 45.48 -17.06
CA ALA A 262 12.45 46.07 -17.99
C ALA A 262 12.94 47.44 -17.49
N ALA A 263 12.05 48.27 -16.94
CA ALA A 263 12.41 49.54 -16.32
C ALA A 263 13.33 49.36 -15.09
N LEU A 264 13.01 48.41 -14.21
CA LEU A 264 13.83 48.06 -13.04
C LEU A 264 15.24 47.56 -13.44
N ARG A 265 15.34 46.81 -14.53
CA ARG A 265 16.62 46.32 -15.05
C ARG A 265 17.49 47.46 -15.61
N GLY A 266 16.87 48.53 -16.10
CA GLY A 266 17.57 49.71 -16.64
C GLY A 266 17.96 50.74 -15.56
N ASP A 267 17.49 50.59 -14.33
CA ASP A 267 17.74 51.54 -13.25
C ASP A 267 19.08 51.24 -12.57
N SER A 268 20.09 52.05 -12.89
CA SER A 268 21.45 51.93 -12.30
C SER A 268 21.53 52.34 -10.82
N ALA A 269 20.49 52.91 -10.25
CA ALA A 269 20.43 53.26 -8.83
C ALA A 269 20.07 52.04 -7.94
N LEU A 270 19.58 50.95 -8.52
CA LEU A 270 19.27 49.74 -7.78
C LEU A 270 20.47 48.77 -7.83
N PRO A 271 20.92 48.24 -6.68
CA PRO A 271 22.00 47.25 -6.66
C PRO A 271 21.52 45.95 -7.32
N GLU A 272 22.30 45.40 -8.24
CA GLU A 272 22.06 44.05 -8.76
C GLU A 272 22.31 43.01 -7.65
N LEU A 273 21.27 42.64 -6.92
CA LEU A 273 21.34 41.66 -5.85
C LEU A 273 21.35 40.22 -6.35
N THR A 274 20.82 39.96 -7.56
CA THR A 274 20.78 38.62 -8.15
C THR A 274 20.81 38.69 -9.67
N GLN A 275 21.54 37.77 -10.30
CA GLN A 275 21.57 37.61 -11.77
C GLN A 275 20.41 36.78 -12.31
N ASN A 276 19.69 36.04 -11.44
CA ASN A 276 18.62 35.14 -11.81
C ASN A 276 17.35 35.47 -11.07
N LEU A 277 16.26 35.68 -11.80
CA LEU A 277 14.93 35.86 -11.23
C LEU A 277 14.21 34.49 -11.22
N VAL A 278 13.84 34.02 -10.03
CA VAL A 278 13.09 32.76 -9.87
C VAL A 278 11.62 33.12 -9.68
N TYR A 279 10.78 32.74 -10.62
CA TYR A 279 9.34 32.86 -10.48
C TYR A 279 8.78 31.59 -9.83
N ILE A 280 8.08 31.76 -8.72
CA ILE A 280 7.31 30.67 -8.12
C ILE A 280 5.93 30.71 -8.72
N GLY A 281 5.67 29.84 -9.70
CA GLY A 281 4.37 29.64 -10.31
C GLY A 281 3.85 28.25 -10.02
N SER A 282 2.56 28.09 -9.76
CA SER A 282 1.91 26.79 -9.82
C SER A 282 1.67 26.45 -11.30
N LEU A 283 2.68 25.90 -11.97
CA LEU A 283 2.50 25.28 -13.27
C LEU A 283 1.73 23.97 -13.06
N SER A 284 0.58 23.85 -13.70
CA SER A 284 -0.05 22.54 -13.89
C SER A 284 0.98 21.64 -14.55
N LEU A 285 1.30 20.52 -13.89
CA LEU A 285 2.28 19.53 -14.35
C LEU A 285 2.02 18.94 -15.75
N ILE A 286 0.89 19.30 -16.36
CA ILE A 286 0.48 18.89 -17.71
C ILE A 286 1.22 19.67 -18.81
N HIS A 287 1.90 20.78 -18.49
CA HIS A 287 2.60 21.64 -19.44
C HIS A 287 4.09 21.84 -19.17
N ILE A 288 4.72 20.98 -18.40
CA ILE A 288 6.18 20.92 -18.40
C ILE A 288 6.60 20.10 -19.63
N SER A 289 6.71 20.79 -20.78
CA SER A 289 7.63 20.31 -21.82
C SER A 289 9.00 20.15 -21.17
N GLU A 290 9.61 18.97 -21.28
CA GLU A 290 10.99 18.75 -20.88
C GLU A 290 11.84 19.94 -21.34
N PRO A 291 12.66 20.53 -20.44
CA PRO A 291 13.65 21.49 -20.90
C PRO A 291 14.50 20.77 -21.93
N THR A 292 14.49 21.25 -23.17
CA THR A 292 15.37 20.78 -24.22
C THR A 292 16.77 20.76 -23.64
N ARG A 293 17.32 19.57 -23.51
CA ARG A 293 18.70 19.35 -23.10
C ARG A 293 19.59 20.17 -24.03
N PRO A 294 20.44 21.06 -23.55
CA PRO A 294 21.38 21.71 -24.43
C PRO A 294 22.22 20.62 -25.10
N GLU A 295 22.21 20.57 -26.43
CA GLU A 295 23.12 19.69 -27.15
C GLU A 295 24.56 20.06 -26.78
N PRO A 296 25.44 19.06 -26.55
CA PRO A 296 26.85 19.36 -26.30
C PRO A 296 27.41 20.04 -27.53
N ILE A 297 27.91 21.25 -27.36
CA ILE A 297 28.67 21.97 -28.39
C ILE A 297 29.91 21.15 -28.68
N SER A 298 30.02 20.66 -29.92
CA SER A 298 31.16 19.98 -30.49
C SER A 298 32.42 20.85 -30.53
#